data_5fbec54ea989675ba7917c07aabecd16
#
_entry.id   5fbec54ea989675ba7917c07aabecd16
#
_cell.length_a   1.000
_cell.length_b   1.000
_cell.length_c   1.000
_cell.angle_alpha   90.00
_cell.angle_beta   90.00
_cell.angle_gamma   90.00
#
_symmetry.space_group_name_H-M   'P 1'
#
loop_
_entity.id
_entity.type
_entity.pdbx_description
1 polymer ?
#
loop_
_entity_poly.entity_id
_entity_poly.type
_entity_poly.pdbx_seq_one_letter_code
_entity_poly.pdbx_strand_id
1 'polypeptide(L)'
;MLILVINNLAQKKKFETLQKSLDNKIKIMDKLIKSSENKALILNKQLEAFIYYLYNFKNDSSIYQLLKPKSVVGKKKIRIGSLKDGGYVLLNDFENIKFAYSFGISNEISFDKDLADKNIDIFMYDHSIEKLPFYNKKFHWKKIGLTEKKNYSNNMKTFKELLQENGHTNEKNMILKIDIDGGEWNIFSDIDNEILLQFKYIVVEFHFNDLCISQYQKVFKKLNKNHQIFHLHCNNYDSIIKFDGCYICKALEISYIIKENNSFIKFNDFFPVTNLDYKNCKKKMDINFFLNVYQFDNIISN
;
A
#
# COMPACT_ATOMS: atom_id res chain seq x y z
N MET A 1 -15.55 42.70 -5.72
CA MET A 1 -14.15 43.16 -5.53
C MET A 1 -13.62 42.87 -4.10
N LEU A 2 -14.36 43.22 -3.05
CA LEU A 2 -13.93 43.00 -1.64
C LEU A 2 -13.76 41.50 -1.29
N ILE A 3 -14.67 40.62 -1.73
CA ILE A 3 -14.64 39.17 -1.47
C ILE A 3 -13.42 38.51 -2.14
N LEU A 4 -13.05 38.96 -3.35
CA LEU A 4 -11.86 38.45 -4.07
C LEU A 4 -10.55 38.82 -3.35
N VAL A 5 -10.49 40.01 -2.76
CA VAL A 5 -9.33 40.48 -1.98
C VAL A 5 -9.20 39.68 -0.67
N ILE A 6 -10.31 39.39 0.00
CA ILE A 6 -10.33 38.61 1.25
C ILE A 6 -9.92 37.18 0.99
N ASN A 7 -10.40 36.55 -0.12
CA ASN A 7 -10.02 35.20 -0.51
C ASN A 7 -8.53 35.10 -0.89
N ASN A 8 -7.99 36.10 -1.59
CA ASN A 8 -6.56 36.16 -1.91
C ASN A 8 -5.68 36.33 -0.67
N LEU A 9 -6.12 37.15 0.32
CA LEU A 9 -5.42 37.33 1.58
C LEU A 9 -5.48 36.06 2.46
N ALA A 10 -6.61 35.36 2.49
CA ALA A 10 -6.76 34.09 3.19
C ALA A 10 -5.88 32.98 2.56
N GLN A 11 -5.85 32.91 1.22
CA GLN A 11 -4.96 31.98 0.51
C GLN A 11 -3.48 32.32 0.75
N LYS A 12 -3.09 33.60 0.75
CA LYS A 12 -1.74 34.06 1.05
C LYS A 12 -1.33 33.70 2.48
N LYS A 13 -2.19 33.94 3.45
CA LYS A 13 -1.96 33.61 4.86
C LYS A 13 -1.84 32.10 5.10
N LYS A 14 -2.63 31.30 4.38
CA LYS A 14 -2.52 29.83 4.37
C LYS A 14 -1.19 29.37 3.76
N PHE A 15 -0.80 29.96 2.63
CA PHE A 15 0.47 29.65 1.98
C PHE A 15 1.67 29.99 2.89
N GLU A 16 1.65 31.16 3.55
CA GLU A 16 2.68 31.56 4.50
C GLU A 16 2.76 30.63 5.72
N THR A 17 1.61 30.14 6.20
CA THR A 17 1.56 29.15 7.30
C THR A 17 2.13 27.80 6.88
N LEU A 18 1.83 27.35 5.66
CA LEU A 18 2.41 26.15 5.05
C LEU A 18 3.91 26.30 4.88
N GLN A 19 4.35 27.44 4.37
CA GLN A 19 5.77 27.75 4.16
C GLN A 19 6.53 27.76 5.48
N LYS A 20 5.99 28.39 6.54
CA LYS A 20 6.60 28.34 7.88
C LYS A 20 6.66 26.93 8.46
N SER A 21 5.63 26.10 8.24
CA SER A 21 5.64 24.69 8.65
C SER A 21 6.67 23.90 7.88
N LEU A 22 6.79 24.14 6.58
CA LEU A 22 7.80 23.53 5.70
C LEU A 22 9.21 23.95 6.13
N ASP A 23 9.44 25.23 6.35
CA ASP A 23 10.74 25.77 6.78
C ASP A 23 11.18 25.20 8.13
N ASN A 24 10.26 25.03 9.07
CA ASN A 24 10.55 24.37 10.34
C ASN A 24 10.91 22.88 10.16
N LYS A 25 10.22 22.17 9.27
CA LYS A 25 10.56 20.78 8.95
C LYS A 25 11.91 20.67 8.21
N ILE A 26 12.19 21.59 7.29
CA ILE A 26 13.48 21.70 6.62
C ILE A 26 14.59 21.95 7.67
N LYS A 27 14.41 22.83 8.65
CA LYS A 27 15.37 23.04 9.74
C LYS A 27 15.61 21.80 10.60
N ILE A 28 14.57 21.01 10.85
CA ILE A 28 14.70 19.72 11.54
C ILE A 28 15.45 18.73 10.63
N MET A 29 15.12 18.72 9.35
CA MET A 29 15.78 17.89 8.35
C MET A 29 17.26 18.26 8.20
N ASP A 30 17.62 19.55 8.17
CA ASP A 30 19.01 20.03 8.09
C ASP A 30 19.86 19.57 9.29
N LYS A 31 19.30 19.46 10.48
CA LYS A 31 19.98 18.88 11.64
C LYS A 31 20.28 17.39 11.48
N LEU A 32 19.42 16.66 10.73
CA LEU A 32 19.60 15.24 10.43
C LEU A 32 20.59 15.00 9.27
N ILE A 33 20.73 15.99 8.37
CA ILE A 33 21.58 15.95 7.16
C ILE A 33 23.07 15.93 7.49
N LYS A 34 23.50 16.50 8.61
CA LYS A 34 24.93 16.59 9.00
C LYS A 34 25.68 15.25 9.12
N SER A 35 25.04 14.12 8.86
CA SER A 35 25.64 12.81 9.11
C SER A 35 25.99 11.95 7.89
N SER A 36 25.52 12.20 6.68
CA SER A 36 26.00 11.53 5.44
C SER A 36 25.30 12.02 4.15
N GLU A 37 26.05 12.11 3.04
CA GLU A 37 25.59 12.56 1.71
C GLU A 37 24.42 11.73 1.17
N ASN A 38 24.39 10.43 1.41
CA ASN A 38 23.30 9.54 0.99
C ASN A 38 21.98 9.84 1.70
N LYS A 39 22.03 10.27 2.97
CA LYS A 39 20.80 10.66 3.71
C LYS A 39 20.24 11.96 3.15
N ALA A 40 21.09 12.93 2.81
CA ALA A 40 20.69 14.19 2.19
C ALA A 40 19.99 13.96 0.85
N LEU A 41 20.51 13.06 0.02
CA LEU A 41 19.90 12.74 -1.27
C LEU A 41 18.50 12.13 -1.14
N ILE A 42 18.31 11.22 -0.19
CA ILE A 42 16.99 10.60 0.06
C ILE A 42 16.00 11.66 0.59
N LEU A 43 16.44 12.50 1.49
CA LEU A 43 15.60 13.58 2.04
C LEU A 43 15.21 14.60 0.97
N ASN A 44 16.15 14.98 0.09
CA ASN A 44 15.84 15.86 -1.03
C ASN A 44 14.80 15.25 -1.97
N LYS A 45 14.92 13.97 -2.31
CA LYS A 45 13.90 13.27 -3.12
C LYS A 45 12.53 13.25 -2.44
N GLN A 46 12.47 13.02 -1.13
CA GLN A 46 11.21 13.06 -0.40
C GLN A 46 10.62 14.47 -0.35
N LEU A 47 11.45 15.48 -0.20
CA LEU A 47 11.03 16.88 -0.21
C LEU A 47 10.56 17.31 -1.60
N GLU A 48 11.27 16.96 -2.66
CA GLU A 48 10.87 17.21 -4.04
C GLU A 48 9.53 16.52 -4.35
N ALA A 49 9.37 15.26 -3.95
CA ALA A 49 8.12 14.53 -4.08
C ALA A 49 6.97 15.23 -3.34
N PHE A 50 7.21 15.69 -2.11
CA PHE A 50 6.24 16.40 -1.30
C PHE A 50 5.84 17.75 -1.92
N ILE A 51 6.81 18.56 -2.36
CA ILE A 51 6.57 19.86 -3.00
C ILE A 51 5.81 19.66 -4.32
N TYR A 52 6.28 18.74 -5.16
CA TYR A 52 5.63 18.42 -6.43
C TYR A 52 4.17 18.05 -6.22
N TYR A 53 3.91 17.25 -5.20
CA TYR A 53 2.58 16.82 -4.85
C TYR A 53 1.69 17.99 -4.43
N LEU A 54 2.18 18.89 -3.58
CA LEU A 54 1.43 20.07 -3.14
C LEU A 54 0.99 20.95 -4.31
N TYR A 55 1.82 21.08 -5.35
CA TYR A 55 1.51 21.88 -6.53
C TYR A 55 0.54 21.19 -7.50
N ASN A 56 0.57 19.85 -7.58
CA ASN A 56 -0.17 19.10 -8.59
C ASN A 56 -1.40 18.37 -8.04
N PHE A 57 -1.71 18.53 -6.78
CA PHE A 57 -2.78 17.80 -6.08
C PHE A 57 -4.19 18.04 -6.64
N LYS A 58 -4.44 19.16 -7.31
CA LYS A 58 -5.77 19.55 -7.82
C LYS A 58 -6.27 18.70 -9.00
N ASN A 59 -5.44 17.82 -9.56
CA ASN A 59 -5.82 17.00 -10.70
C ASN A 59 -6.50 15.71 -10.21
N ASP A 60 -7.82 15.61 -10.27
CA ASP A 60 -8.63 14.45 -9.82
C ASP A 60 -8.23 13.12 -10.49
N SER A 61 -7.53 13.18 -11.62
CA SER A 61 -7.02 12.00 -12.34
C SER A 61 -5.59 11.61 -11.94
N SER A 62 -4.94 12.33 -11.03
CA SER A 62 -3.58 12.01 -10.61
C SER A 62 -3.53 10.65 -9.89
N ILE A 63 -2.42 9.92 -10.04
CA ILE A 63 -2.19 8.66 -9.33
C ILE A 63 -2.31 8.84 -7.81
N TYR A 64 -1.98 10.01 -7.30
CA TYR A 64 -2.02 10.36 -5.90
C TYR A 64 -3.44 10.37 -5.32
N GLN A 65 -4.43 10.86 -6.09
CA GLN A 65 -5.84 10.80 -5.69
C GLN A 65 -6.32 9.34 -5.57
N LEU A 66 -5.83 8.49 -6.47
CA LEU A 66 -6.16 7.06 -6.45
C LEU A 66 -5.52 6.32 -5.27
N LEU A 67 -4.40 6.82 -4.76
CA LEU A 67 -3.69 6.28 -3.59
C LEU A 67 -4.14 6.89 -2.26
N LYS A 68 -5.10 7.80 -2.25
CA LYS A 68 -5.53 8.51 -1.04
C LYS A 68 -6.13 7.57 0.00
N PRO A 69 -5.49 7.44 1.18
CA PRO A 69 -6.03 6.60 2.25
C PRO A 69 -7.19 7.28 2.97
N LYS A 70 -8.04 6.48 3.62
CA LYS A 70 -9.08 6.94 4.56
C LYS A 70 -9.01 6.14 5.85
N SER A 71 -9.38 6.77 6.95
CA SER A 71 -9.56 6.08 8.22
C SER A 71 -10.92 5.36 8.24
N VAL A 72 -10.94 4.16 8.80
CA VAL A 72 -12.15 3.34 8.92
C VAL A 72 -12.77 3.59 10.28
N VAL A 73 -14.03 3.98 10.32
CA VAL A 73 -14.73 4.34 11.56
C VAL A 73 -14.84 3.12 12.48
N GLY A 74 -14.49 3.30 13.76
CA GLY A 74 -14.65 2.29 14.79
C GLY A 74 -13.64 1.12 14.73
N LYS A 75 -12.67 1.13 13.79
CA LYS A 75 -11.69 0.05 13.65
C LYS A 75 -10.27 0.53 13.92
N LYS A 76 -9.53 -0.21 14.75
CA LYS A 76 -8.12 0.05 15.05
C LYS A 76 -7.21 -0.68 14.07
N LYS A 77 -6.17 -0.02 13.62
CA LYS A 77 -5.10 -0.63 12.85
C LYS A 77 -4.21 -1.48 13.76
N ILE A 78 -3.72 -2.58 13.23
CA ILE A 78 -2.71 -3.44 13.86
C ILE A 78 -1.69 -3.84 12.80
N ARG A 79 -0.47 -4.11 13.22
CA ARG A 79 0.51 -4.76 12.37
C ARG A 79 0.39 -6.28 12.51
N ILE A 80 0.42 -6.97 11.39
CA ILE A 80 0.45 -8.42 11.25
C ILE A 80 1.79 -8.78 10.61
N GLY A 81 2.51 -9.72 11.19
CA GLY A 81 3.81 -10.15 10.72
C GLY A 81 4.99 -9.37 11.30
N SER A 82 6.08 -9.39 10.61
CA SER A 82 7.39 -8.91 11.04
C SER A 82 7.42 -7.42 11.39
N LEU A 83 8.30 -7.02 12.34
CA LEU A 83 8.67 -5.62 12.61
C LEU A 83 9.77 -5.11 11.66
N LYS A 84 9.80 -5.63 10.45
CA LYS A 84 10.64 -5.26 9.31
C LYS A 84 9.92 -5.71 8.05
N ASP A 85 10.62 -6.13 7.02
CA ASP A 85 10.05 -6.72 5.81
C ASP A 85 9.09 -7.89 6.10
N GLY A 86 8.06 -8.05 5.27
CA GLY A 86 7.04 -9.12 5.39
C GLY A 86 5.96 -8.88 6.44
N GLY A 87 5.90 -7.70 7.07
CA GLY A 87 4.80 -7.32 7.95
C GLY A 87 3.93 -6.21 7.36
N TYR A 88 2.62 -6.35 7.49
CA TYR A 88 1.65 -5.44 6.88
C TYR A 88 0.64 -4.93 7.92
N VAL A 89 0.04 -3.78 7.63
CA VAL A 89 -0.97 -3.19 8.52
C VAL A 89 -2.36 -3.61 8.09
N LEU A 90 -3.11 -4.23 9.00
CA LEU A 90 -4.52 -4.56 8.86
C LEU A 90 -5.36 -3.83 9.91
N LEU A 91 -6.68 -4.02 9.86
CA LEU A 91 -7.57 -3.61 10.95
C LEU A 91 -7.77 -4.80 11.89
N ASN A 92 -7.88 -4.53 13.19
CA ASN A 92 -8.13 -5.57 14.20
C ASN A 92 -9.63 -6.02 14.15
N ASP A 93 -10.00 -6.59 13.01
CA ASP A 93 -11.36 -7.05 12.71
C ASP A 93 -11.29 -8.29 11.81
N PHE A 94 -11.09 -9.45 12.45
CA PHE A 94 -10.94 -10.76 11.80
C PHE A 94 -12.20 -11.63 11.92
N GLU A 95 -13.29 -11.06 12.43
CA GLU A 95 -14.54 -11.78 12.57
C GLU A 95 -15.03 -12.30 11.22
N ASN A 96 -15.48 -13.56 11.20
CA ASN A 96 -15.96 -14.29 10.03
C ASN A 96 -14.93 -14.47 8.89
N ILE A 97 -13.63 -14.28 9.16
CA ILE A 97 -12.56 -14.61 8.24
C ILE A 97 -12.08 -16.04 8.52
N LYS A 98 -12.24 -16.92 7.54
CA LYS A 98 -11.80 -18.32 7.63
C LYS A 98 -10.55 -18.61 6.82
N PHE A 99 -10.39 -17.91 5.69
CA PHE A 99 -9.38 -18.20 4.68
C PHE A 99 -8.57 -16.96 4.30
N ALA A 100 -7.29 -17.19 4.03
CA ALA A 100 -6.42 -16.22 3.40
C ALA A 100 -5.69 -16.85 2.21
N TYR A 101 -5.43 -16.04 1.20
CA TYR A 101 -4.59 -16.37 0.05
C TYR A 101 -3.33 -15.53 0.11
N SER A 102 -2.16 -16.16 0.06
CA SER A 102 -0.85 -15.52 0.18
C SER A 102 0.03 -15.92 -1.00
N PHE A 103 0.47 -14.94 -1.78
CA PHE A 103 1.32 -15.11 -2.96
C PHE A 103 2.63 -14.35 -2.77
N GLY A 104 3.75 -15.00 -3.18
CA GLY A 104 5.10 -14.47 -2.95
C GLY A 104 5.52 -14.63 -1.50
N ILE A 105 5.96 -15.83 -1.15
CA ILE A 105 6.27 -16.21 0.23
C ILE A 105 7.75 -16.02 0.52
N SER A 106 8.62 -16.40 -0.42
CA SER A 106 10.06 -16.40 -0.22
C SER A 106 10.45 -17.10 1.11
N ASN A 107 11.24 -16.43 1.93
CA ASN A 107 11.65 -16.93 3.25
C ASN A 107 10.94 -16.21 4.43
N GLU A 108 9.92 -15.38 4.15
CA GLU A 108 9.22 -14.60 5.16
C GLU A 108 7.75 -15.03 5.28
N ILE A 109 7.40 -15.59 6.42
CA ILE A 109 6.06 -16.16 6.69
C ILE A 109 5.43 -15.59 7.97
N SER A 110 5.98 -14.52 8.52
CA SER A 110 5.49 -13.99 9.80
C SER A 110 4.04 -13.46 9.68
N PHE A 111 3.70 -12.86 8.53
CA PHE A 111 2.33 -12.45 8.24
C PHE A 111 1.37 -13.64 8.23
N ASP A 112 1.73 -14.70 7.52
CA ASP A 112 0.92 -15.92 7.42
C ASP A 112 0.78 -16.61 8.77
N LYS A 113 1.87 -16.65 9.56
CA LYS A 113 1.87 -17.22 10.90
C LYS A 113 0.92 -16.46 11.84
N ASP A 114 0.98 -15.14 11.88
CA ASP A 114 0.11 -14.32 12.71
C ASP A 114 -1.37 -14.47 12.33
N LEU A 115 -1.68 -14.68 11.04
CA LEU A 115 -3.03 -15.01 10.60
C LEU A 115 -3.45 -16.43 11.00
N ALA A 116 -2.55 -17.40 10.91
CA ALA A 116 -2.81 -18.77 11.37
C ALA A 116 -3.08 -18.85 12.89
N ASP A 117 -2.38 -18.03 13.68
CA ASP A 117 -2.60 -17.89 15.13
C ASP A 117 -3.99 -17.29 15.45
N LYS A 118 -4.64 -16.62 14.48
CA LYS A 118 -6.05 -16.18 14.53
C LYS A 118 -7.04 -17.25 14.04
N ASN A 119 -6.57 -18.49 13.88
CA ASN A 119 -7.35 -19.63 13.40
C ASN A 119 -7.82 -19.52 11.93
N ILE A 120 -7.11 -18.78 11.10
CA ILE A 120 -7.35 -18.63 9.66
C ILE A 120 -6.54 -19.70 8.91
N ASP A 121 -7.12 -20.35 7.91
CA ASP A 121 -6.44 -21.27 7.01
C ASP A 121 -5.79 -20.49 5.87
N ILE A 122 -4.49 -20.67 5.62
CA ILE A 122 -3.71 -19.87 4.67
C ILE A 122 -3.35 -20.74 3.46
N PHE A 123 -3.84 -20.35 2.29
CA PHE A 123 -3.51 -20.94 0.99
C PHE A 123 -2.31 -20.19 0.42
N MET A 124 -1.14 -20.84 0.47
CA MET A 124 0.16 -20.23 0.20
C MET A 124 0.72 -20.71 -1.13
N TYR A 125 1.18 -19.76 -1.94
CA TYR A 125 1.66 -20.03 -3.30
C TYR A 125 2.94 -19.26 -3.60
N ASP A 126 3.95 -20.00 -4.05
CA ASP A 126 5.19 -19.42 -4.54
C ASP A 126 5.90 -20.46 -5.40
N HIS A 127 6.24 -20.12 -6.63
CA HIS A 127 6.93 -21.05 -7.55
C HIS A 127 8.46 -21.02 -7.41
N SER A 128 9.00 -20.02 -6.71
CA SER A 128 10.44 -19.76 -6.60
C SER A 128 11.12 -20.57 -5.50
N ILE A 129 10.37 -21.01 -4.47
CA ILE A 129 10.90 -21.77 -3.33
C ILE A 129 10.52 -23.25 -3.41
N GLU A 130 11.38 -24.10 -2.83
CA GLU A 130 11.16 -25.57 -2.82
C GLU A 130 10.24 -26.01 -1.68
N LYS A 131 10.27 -25.31 -0.56
CA LYS A 131 9.49 -25.61 0.64
C LYS A 131 9.33 -24.36 1.50
N LEU A 132 8.30 -24.37 2.35
CA LEU A 132 8.15 -23.34 3.38
C LEU A 132 9.26 -23.40 4.42
N PRO A 133 9.70 -22.28 4.98
CA PRO A 133 10.69 -22.24 6.06
C PRO A 133 10.18 -22.82 7.37
N PHE A 134 8.86 -22.91 7.55
CA PHE A 134 8.22 -23.41 8.77
C PHE A 134 6.92 -24.16 8.43
N TYR A 135 6.59 -25.21 9.19
CA TYR A 135 5.35 -25.96 9.09
C TYR A 135 4.28 -25.41 10.06
N ASN A 136 3.07 -25.24 9.58
CA ASN A 136 1.89 -25.01 10.40
C ASN A 136 0.71 -25.79 9.81
N LYS A 137 -0.14 -26.41 10.66
CA LYS A 137 -1.32 -27.18 10.22
C LYS A 137 -2.35 -26.34 9.43
N LYS A 138 -2.29 -25.03 9.54
CA LYS A 138 -3.14 -24.07 8.84
C LYS A 138 -2.56 -23.63 7.48
N PHE A 139 -1.36 -24.08 7.14
CA PHE A 139 -0.71 -23.73 5.87
C PHE A 139 -1.01 -24.78 4.79
N HIS A 140 -1.68 -24.34 3.75
CA HIS A 140 -1.97 -25.12 2.55
C HIS A 140 -1.02 -24.67 1.44
N TRP A 141 0.17 -25.25 1.42
CA TRP A 141 1.27 -24.85 0.54
C TRP A 141 1.26 -25.58 -0.80
N LYS A 142 1.46 -24.85 -1.89
CA LYS A 142 1.75 -25.41 -3.22
C LYS A 142 2.86 -24.59 -3.90
N LYS A 143 3.84 -25.27 -4.52
CA LYS A 143 4.87 -24.65 -5.37
C LYS A 143 4.28 -24.24 -6.72
N ILE A 144 3.48 -23.17 -6.72
CA ILE A 144 2.74 -22.64 -7.87
C ILE A 144 2.88 -21.12 -7.87
N GLY A 145 3.13 -20.54 -9.07
CA GLY A 145 3.08 -19.09 -9.28
C GLY A 145 1.70 -18.63 -9.74
N LEU A 146 1.41 -17.36 -9.51
CA LEU A 146 0.20 -16.71 -9.97
C LEU A 146 0.43 -16.10 -11.36
N THR A 147 -0.52 -16.31 -12.29
CA THR A 147 -0.49 -15.72 -13.62
C THR A 147 -1.86 -15.18 -14.03
N GLU A 148 -1.87 -14.16 -14.89
CA GLU A 148 -3.08 -13.59 -15.47
C GLU A 148 -3.75 -14.48 -16.53
N LYS A 149 -2.98 -15.30 -17.21
CA LYS A 149 -3.46 -16.18 -18.28
C LYS A 149 -3.16 -17.62 -17.96
N LYS A 150 -4.02 -18.50 -18.45
CA LYS A 150 -3.76 -19.94 -18.41
C LYS A 150 -2.42 -20.22 -19.10
N ASN A 151 -1.42 -20.47 -18.29
CA ASN A 151 -0.10 -20.85 -18.78
C ASN A 151 -0.02 -22.39 -18.79
N TYR A 152 0.44 -22.97 -19.90
CA TYR A 152 0.66 -24.42 -20.02
C TYR A 152 1.82 -24.93 -19.14
N SER A 153 2.51 -24.04 -18.44
CA SER A 153 3.47 -24.41 -17.41
C SER A 153 2.73 -25.01 -16.21
N ASN A 154 3.09 -26.23 -15.82
CA ASN A 154 2.49 -26.91 -14.67
C ASN A 154 2.63 -26.17 -13.33
N ASN A 155 3.47 -25.14 -13.28
CA ASN A 155 3.78 -24.38 -12.06
C ASN A 155 3.12 -22.99 -12.01
N MET A 156 2.22 -22.66 -12.95
CA MET A 156 1.52 -21.36 -12.97
C MET A 156 0.01 -21.59 -13.07
N LYS A 157 -0.76 -20.85 -12.28
CA LYS A 157 -2.23 -20.88 -12.30
C LYS A 157 -2.82 -19.49 -12.19
N THR A 158 -3.99 -19.34 -12.79
CA THR A 158 -4.81 -18.15 -12.61
C THR A 158 -5.45 -18.16 -11.22
N PHE A 159 -5.78 -16.99 -10.73
CA PHE A 159 -6.45 -16.86 -9.44
C PHE A 159 -7.78 -17.63 -9.39
N LYS A 160 -8.54 -17.59 -10.49
CA LYS A 160 -9.81 -18.32 -10.64
C LYS A 160 -9.65 -19.84 -10.51
N GLU A 161 -8.62 -20.40 -11.15
CA GLU A 161 -8.32 -21.83 -11.03
C GLU A 161 -8.00 -22.23 -9.59
N LEU A 162 -7.21 -21.40 -8.88
CA LEU A 162 -6.87 -21.68 -7.48
C LEU A 162 -8.09 -21.63 -6.56
N LEU A 163 -9.01 -20.69 -6.76
CA LEU A 163 -10.27 -20.64 -6.00
C LEU A 163 -11.14 -21.87 -6.27
N GLN A 164 -11.21 -22.31 -7.52
CA GLN A 164 -11.97 -23.53 -7.89
C GLN A 164 -11.38 -24.79 -7.28
N GLU A 165 -10.06 -24.96 -7.36
CA GLU A 165 -9.36 -26.13 -6.78
C GLU A 165 -9.49 -26.23 -5.27
N ASN A 166 -9.58 -25.10 -4.59
CA ASN A 166 -9.73 -25.06 -3.15
C ASN A 166 -11.20 -25.08 -2.68
N GLY A 167 -12.17 -25.06 -3.63
CA GLY A 167 -13.59 -25.03 -3.31
C GLY A 167 -14.10 -23.67 -2.81
N HIS A 168 -13.38 -22.59 -3.07
CA HIS A 168 -13.65 -21.24 -2.51
C HIS A 168 -14.32 -20.30 -3.52
N THR A 169 -14.90 -20.79 -4.59
CA THR A 169 -15.52 -19.97 -5.65
C THR A 169 -16.61 -19.03 -5.12
N ASN A 170 -17.30 -19.40 -4.04
CA ASN A 170 -18.39 -18.62 -3.43
C ASN A 170 -18.06 -18.13 -2.00
N GLU A 171 -16.85 -18.37 -1.52
CA GLU A 171 -16.45 -17.88 -0.18
C GLU A 171 -16.31 -16.36 -0.19
N LYS A 172 -16.57 -15.76 0.98
CA LYS A 172 -16.48 -14.31 1.20
C LYS A 172 -15.68 -14.00 2.47
N ASN A 173 -15.40 -12.75 2.67
CA ASN A 173 -14.63 -12.25 3.83
C ASN A 173 -13.23 -12.89 3.95
N MET A 174 -12.59 -13.16 2.84
CA MET A 174 -11.22 -13.67 2.81
C MET A 174 -10.18 -12.54 2.91
N ILE A 175 -8.92 -12.92 3.14
CA ILE A 175 -7.75 -12.04 3.04
C ILE A 175 -6.95 -12.42 1.80
N LEU A 176 -6.49 -11.41 1.05
CA LEU A 176 -5.56 -11.57 -0.06
C LEU A 176 -4.26 -10.84 0.23
N LYS A 177 -3.12 -11.53 0.16
CA LYS A 177 -1.77 -10.93 0.14
C LYS A 177 -1.12 -11.27 -1.19
N ILE A 178 -0.63 -10.24 -1.92
CA ILE A 178 0.13 -10.41 -3.15
C ILE A 178 1.41 -9.57 -3.06
N ASP A 179 2.54 -10.22 -3.28
CA ASP A 179 3.87 -9.63 -3.29
C ASP A 179 4.75 -10.52 -4.18
N ILE A 180 4.78 -10.25 -5.48
CA ILE A 180 5.32 -11.15 -6.54
C ILE A 180 6.25 -10.41 -7.52
N ASP A 181 6.99 -9.43 -7.01
CA ASP A 181 8.09 -8.75 -7.70
C ASP A 181 7.72 -8.16 -9.08
N GLY A 182 6.55 -7.50 -9.18
CA GLY A 182 6.11 -6.74 -10.37
C GLY A 182 5.01 -7.41 -11.20
N GLY A 183 4.62 -8.65 -10.87
CA GLY A 183 3.49 -9.35 -11.49
C GLY A 183 2.12 -8.82 -11.06
N GLU A 184 2.03 -8.04 -9.99
CA GLU A 184 0.80 -7.55 -9.38
C GLU A 184 -0.09 -6.80 -10.37
N TRP A 185 0.53 -6.00 -11.24
CA TRP A 185 -0.19 -5.16 -12.22
C TRP A 185 -0.98 -5.98 -13.22
N ASN A 186 -0.38 -7.05 -13.74
CA ASN A 186 -1.04 -7.95 -14.67
C ASN A 186 -2.17 -8.70 -13.98
N ILE A 187 -1.91 -9.24 -12.80
CA ILE A 187 -2.91 -9.96 -12.01
C ILE A 187 -4.14 -9.09 -11.74
N PHE A 188 -3.94 -7.88 -11.19
CA PHE A 188 -5.07 -6.99 -10.88
C PHE A 188 -5.73 -6.40 -12.13
N SER A 189 -5.05 -6.33 -13.26
CA SER A 189 -5.67 -5.97 -14.54
C SER A 189 -6.64 -7.03 -15.03
N ASP A 190 -6.29 -8.31 -14.88
CA ASP A 190 -7.02 -9.47 -15.41
C ASP A 190 -8.10 -9.99 -14.46
N ILE A 191 -7.85 -10.06 -13.16
CA ILE A 191 -8.77 -10.65 -12.17
C ILE A 191 -10.18 -10.06 -12.24
N ASP A 192 -11.20 -10.91 -12.21
CA ASP A 192 -12.60 -10.49 -12.25
C ASP A 192 -13.01 -9.67 -11.00
N ASN A 193 -13.88 -8.67 -11.18
CA ASN A 193 -14.36 -7.85 -10.05
C ASN A 193 -15.11 -8.69 -9.00
N GLU A 194 -15.83 -9.71 -9.44
CA GLU A 194 -16.57 -10.66 -8.59
C GLU A 194 -15.63 -11.42 -7.66
N ILE A 195 -14.43 -11.77 -8.13
CA ILE A 195 -13.39 -12.38 -7.33
C ILE A 195 -12.87 -11.39 -6.27
N LEU A 196 -12.62 -10.14 -6.66
CA LEU A 196 -12.16 -9.11 -5.71
C LEU A 196 -13.17 -8.90 -4.57
N LEU A 197 -14.47 -8.98 -4.85
CA LEU A 197 -15.55 -8.85 -3.85
C LEU A 197 -15.59 -9.99 -2.81
N GLN A 198 -14.83 -11.07 -3.02
CA GLN A 198 -14.70 -12.15 -2.03
C GLN A 198 -13.75 -11.79 -0.88
N PHE A 199 -12.93 -10.74 -1.08
CA PHE A 199 -11.89 -10.35 -0.12
C PHE A 199 -12.31 -9.15 0.73
N LYS A 200 -12.38 -9.37 2.05
CA LYS A 200 -12.54 -8.29 3.04
C LYS A 200 -11.30 -7.40 3.07
N TYR A 201 -10.12 -8.01 3.06
CA TYR A 201 -8.83 -7.32 3.02
C TYR A 201 -8.03 -7.73 1.78
N ILE A 202 -7.39 -6.74 1.16
CA ILE A 202 -6.38 -6.95 0.13
C ILE A 202 -5.13 -6.21 0.57
N VAL A 203 -4.03 -6.94 0.71
CA VAL A 203 -2.70 -6.40 1.02
C VAL A 203 -1.81 -6.68 -0.18
N VAL A 204 -1.19 -5.63 -0.70
CA VAL A 204 -0.34 -5.75 -1.89
C VAL A 204 0.93 -4.94 -1.69
N GLU A 205 2.06 -5.53 -2.05
CA GLU A 205 3.27 -4.78 -2.35
C GLU A 205 3.34 -4.56 -3.86
N PHE A 206 3.07 -3.32 -4.28
CA PHE A 206 3.15 -2.96 -5.69
C PHE A 206 4.57 -2.53 -6.06
N HIS A 207 5.16 -3.22 -7.03
CA HIS A 207 6.46 -2.88 -7.60
C HIS A 207 6.27 -2.05 -8.88
N PHE A 208 6.64 -0.78 -8.82
CA PHE A 208 6.56 0.12 -9.98
C PHE A 208 7.74 -0.14 -10.92
N ASN A 209 7.43 -0.59 -12.11
CA ASN A 209 8.34 -0.95 -13.19
C ASN A 209 8.17 -0.03 -14.41
N ASP A 210 8.42 -0.51 -15.61
CA ASP A 210 8.40 0.28 -16.85
C ASP A 210 7.00 0.44 -17.49
N LEU A 211 5.91 0.15 -16.77
CA LEU A 211 4.55 0.40 -17.27
C LEU A 211 4.26 1.90 -17.29
N CYS A 212 3.38 2.33 -18.19
CA CYS A 212 2.95 3.73 -18.21
C CYS A 212 1.97 4.03 -17.06
N ILE A 213 1.90 5.30 -16.65
CA ILE A 213 1.06 5.74 -15.52
C ILE A 213 -0.42 5.38 -15.68
N SER A 214 -0.92 5.36 -16.93
CA SER A 214 -2.31 5.00 -17.23
C SER A 214 -2.63 3.53 -16.90
N GLN A 215 -1.66 2.64 -16.99
CA GLN A 215 -1.83 1.23 -16.61
C GLN A 215 -1.94 1.10 -15.09
N TYR A 216 -1.11 1.80 -14.32
CA TYR A 216 -1.22 1.88 -12.86
C TYR A 216 -2.57 2.47 -12.42
N GLN A 217 -2.97 3.59 -13.04
CA GLN A 217 -4.25 4.22 -12.75
C GLN A 217 -5.44 3.30 -13.03
N LYS A 218 -5.38 2.49 -14.09
CA LYS A 218 -6.43 1.50 -14.42
C LYS A 218 -6.59 0.47 -13.29
N VAL A 219 -5.49 -0.06 -12.78
CA VAL A 219 -5.50 -1.03 -11.67
C VAL A 219 -6.04 -0.39 -10.39
N PHE A 220 -5.55 0.79 -10.01
CA PHE A 220 -6.05 1.48 -8.82
C PHE A 220 -7.52 1.86 -8.93
N LYS A 221 -7.99 2.34 -10.09
CA LYS A 221 -9.42 2.61 -10.32
C LYS A 221 -10.27 1.36 -10.15
N LYS A 222 -9.79 0.21 -10.64
CA LYS A 222 -10.46 -1.08 -10.50
C LYS A 222 -10.57 -1.50 -9.04
N LEU A 223 -9.47 -1.48 -8.29
CA LEU A 223 -9.46 -1.82 -6.86
C LEU A 223 -10.32 -0.82 -6.06
N ASN A 224 -10.15 0.47 -6.31
CA ASN A 224 -10.88 1.52 -5.62
C ASN A 224 -12.38 1.54 -5.90
N LYS A 225 -12.88 0.78 -6.88
CA LYS A 225 -14.32 0.64 -7.10
C LYS A 225 -15.02 0.05 -5.87
N ASN A 226 -14.48 -1.04 -5.34
CA ASN A 226 -15.11 -1.82 -4.27
C ASN A 226 -14.32 -1.81 -2.95
N HIS A 227 -13.06 -1.38 -2.97
CA HIS A 227 -12.18 -1.33 -1.81
C HIS A 227 -11.72 0.10 -1.54
N GLN A 228 -11.34 0.36 -0.30
CA GLN A 228 -10.78 1.62 0.15
C GLN A 228 -9.40 1.39 0.75
N ILE A 229 -8.42 2.14 0.29
CA ILE A 229 -7.10 2.21 0.93
C ILE A 229 -7.27 2.78 2.33
N PHE A 230 -6.74 2.10 3.35
CA PHE A 230 -6.71 2.62 4.70
C PHE A 230 -5.29 2.74 5.26
N HIS A 231 -4.29 2.15 4.58
CA HIS A 231 -2.89 2.28 4.97
C HIS A 231 -1.96 2.18 3.77
N LEU A 232 -0.86 2.91 3.84
CA LEU A 232 0.25 2.92 2.87
C LEU A 232 1.56 2.79 3.63
N HIS A 233 2.52 2.07 3.06
CA HIS A 233 3.88 2.02 3.56
C HIS A 233 4.86 1.85 2.40
N CYS A 234 5.91 2.66 2.36
CA CYS A 234 6.97 2.55 1.36
C CYS A 234 8.03 1.57 1.81
N ASN A 235 8.26 0.51 1.04
CA ASN A 235 9.35 -0.40 1.29
C ASN A 235 10.69 0.30 1.02
N ASN A 236 11.49 0.49 2.07
CA ASN A 236 12.76 1.20 1.99
C ASN A 236 13.95 0.34 1.52
N TYR A 237 13.71 -0.89 1.06
CA TYR A 237 14.69 -1.62 0.25
C TYR A 237 14.90 -0.92 -1.09
N ASP A 238 13.86 -0.35 -1.63
CA ASP A 238 13.88 0.48 -2.82
C ASP A 238 13.95 1.99 -2.50
N SER A 239 13.79 2.83 -3.50
CA SER A 239 13.87 4.28 -3.41
C SER A 239 12.60 4.95 -3.94
N ILE A 240 12.47 6.24 -3.68
CA ILE A 240 11.52 7.09 -4.40
C ILE A 240 12.06 7.29 -5.83
N ILE A 241 11.22 7.02 -6.80
CA ILE A 241 11.49 7.24 -8.22
C ILE A 241 10.63 8.36 -8.75
N LYS A 242 11.12 9.04 -9.79
CA LYS A 242 10.33 9.96 -10.61
C LYS A 242 9.91 9.20 -11.86
N PHE A 243 8.62 9.03 -12.03
CA PHE A 243 8.04 8.27 -13.11
C PHE A 243 6.91 9.07 -13.76
N ASP A 244 7.00 9.32 -15.05
CA ASP A 244 6.01 10.10 -15.84
C ASP A 244 5.63 11.44 -15.16
N GLY A 245 6.64 12.14 -14.64
CA GLY A 245 6.46 13.39 -13.92
C GLY A 245 5.99 13.26 -12.46
N CYS A 246 5.63 12.07 -11.98
CA CYS A 246 5.21 11.83 -10.60
C CYS A 246 6.30 11.19 -9.78
N TYR A 247 6.36 11.49 -8.48
CA TYR A 247 7.22 10.80 -7.53
C TYR A 247 6.44 9.69 -6.83
N ILE A 248 7.00 8.49 -6.77
CA ILE A 248 6.38 7.35 -6.10
C ILE A 248 7.45 6.45 -5.50
N CYS A 249 7.10 5.70 -4.44
CA CYS A 249 7.95 4.62 -3.97
C CYS A 249 8.02 3.52 -5.04
N LYS A 250 9.21 3.03 -5.35
CA LYS A 250 9.37 1.94 -6.31
C LYS A 250 8.71 0.65 -5.83
N ALA A 251 8.71 0.38 -4.51
CA ALA A 251 7.91 -0.65 -3.87
C ALA A 251 6.99 -0.01 -2.83
N LEU A 252 5.67 -0.20 -2.97
CA LEU A 252 4.64 0.43 -2.15
C LEU A 252 3.67 -0.64 -1.61
N GLU A 253 3.70 -0.83 -0.31
CA GLU A 253 2.75 -1.66 0.43
C GLU A 253 1.43 -0.92 0.61
N ILE A 254 0.33 -1.52 0.17
CA ILE A 254 -1.01 -0.93 0.25
C ILE A 254 -1.95 -1.91 0.93
N SER A 255 -2.67 -1.41 1.94
CA SER A 255 -3.73 -2.16 2.61
C SER A 255 -5.10 -1.60 2.26
N TYR A 256 -5.94 -2.47 1.71
CA TYR A 256 -7.32 -2.19 1.34
C TYR A 256 -8.31 -2.93 2.24
N ILE A 257 -9.48 -2.32 2.42
CA ILE A 257 -10.66 -2.98 2.98
C ILE A 257 -11.84 -2.82 2.02
N ILE A 258 -12.70 -3.84 1.94
CA ILE A 258 -13.94 -3.76 1.18
C ILE A 258 -14.80 -2.60 1.69
N LYS A 259 -15.44 -1.86 0.79
CA LYS A 259 -16.28 -0.69 1.16
C LYS A 259 -17.60 -1.11 1.79
N GLU A 260 -18.11 -2.26 1.41
CA GLU A 260 -19.38 -2.78 1.93
C GLU A 260 -19.34 -2.88 3.47
N ASN A 261 -20.37 -2.37 4.12
CA ASN A 261 -20.52 -2.34 5.58
C ASN A 261 -19.42 -1.58 6.34
N ASN A 262 -18.65 -0.71 5.66
CA ASN A 262 -17.64 0.13 6.30
C ASN A 262 -17.92 1.61 6.05
N SER A 263 -17.70 2.43 7.07
CA SER A 263 -17.77 3.89 6.97
C SER A 263 -16.38 4.48 7.05
N PHE A 264 -16.17 5.55 6.31
CA PHE A 264 -14.85 6.15 6.13
C PHE A 264 -14.85 7.62 6.47
N ILE A 265 -13.81 8.06 7.14
CA ILE A 265 -13.52 9.47 7.42
C ILE A 265 -12.15 9.83 6.83
N LYS A 266 -11.83 11.11 6.86
CA LYS A 266 -10.51 11.60 6.44
C LYS A 266 -9.41 10.86 7.19
N PHE A 267 -8.34 10.52 6.46
CA PHE A 267 -7.13 9.96 7.05
C PHE A 267 -6.42 11.00 7.92
N ASN A 268 -6.12 10.67 9.17
CA ASN A 268 -5.55 11.59 10.15
C ASN A 268 -4.19 11.15 10.73
N ASP A 269 -3.68 9.98 10.34
CA ASP A 269 -2.38 9.51 10.80
C ASP A 269 -1.25 10.22 10.06
N PHE A 270 -0.08 10.36 10.72
CA PHE A 270 1.15 10.81 10.10
C PHE A 270 2.08 9.65 9.82
N PHE A 271 2.66 9.61 8.63
CA PHE A 271 3.63 8.61 8.22
C PHE A 271 5.06 8.98 8.67
N PRO A 272 5.86 8.01 9.13
CA PRO A 272 5.45 6.64 9.46
C PRO A 272 4.52 6.61 10.67
N VAL A 273 3.49 5.74 10.64
CA VAL A 273 2.54 5.59 11.75
C VAL A 273 3.22 4.82 12.89
N THR A 274 3.34 5.47 14.04
CA THR A 274 4.04 4.91 15.20
C THR A 274 3.47 3.55 15.62
N ASN A 275 4.33 2.57 15.88
CA ASN A 275 4.03 1.19 16.25
C ASN A 275 3.30 0.37 15.17
N LEU A 276 3.12 0.90 13.98
CA LEU A 276 2.57 0.19 12.82
C LEU A 276 3.58 0.10 11.68
N ASP A 277 4.27 1.20 11.37
CA ASP A 277 5.27 1.26 10.32
C ASP A 277 6.67 1.01 10.85
N TYR A 278 7.32 0.06 10.26
CA TYR A 278 8.71 -0.29 10.54
C TYR A 278 9.49 -0.38 9.24
N LYS A 279 10.76 0.03 9.28
CA LYS A 279 11.65 -0.07 8.13
C LYS A 279 11.80 -1.51 7.68
N ASN A 280 11.52 -1.82 6.43
CA ASN A 280 11.80 -3.12 5.82
C ASN A 280 13.30 -3.42 5.93
N CYS A 281 14.16 -2.46 5.55
CA CYS A 281 15.60 -2.50 5.75
C CYS A 281 16.04 -1.57 6.89
N LYS A 282 16.45 -2.13 8.05
CA LYS A 282 16.91 -1.35 9.21
C LYS A 282 18.12 -0.48 8.93
N LYS A 283 18.96 -0.87 7.94
CA LYS A 283 20.20 -0.15 7.59
C LYS A 283 19.94 1.08 6.70
N LYS A 284 18.78 1.16 6.05
CA LYS A 284 18.42 2.26 5.16
C LYS A 284 17.55 3.28 5.89
N MET A 285 17.52 4.51 5.36
CA MET A 285 16.60 5.55 5.82
C MET A 285 15.16 5.19 5.50
N ASP A 286 14.24 5.64 6.37
CA ASP A 286 12.81 5.58 6.09
C ASP A 286 12.45 6.58 4.98
N ILE A 287 11.53 6.19 4.11
CA ILE A 287 11.08 6.99 2.97
C ILE A 287 9.58 7.29 3.01
N ASN A 288 8.91 7.02 4.13
CA ASN A 288 7.47 7.21 4.28
C ASN A 288 7.04 8.68 4.48
N PHE A 289 7.98 9.58 4.77
CA PHE A 289 7.67 10.96 5.12
C PHE A 289 6.85 11.69 4.05
N PHE A 290 7.13 11.47 2.75
CA PHE A 290 6.43 12.16 1.68
C PHE A 290 4.93 11.78 1.60
N LEU A 291 4.52 10.63 2.14
CA LEU A 291 3.12 10.21 2.21
C LEU A 291 2.28 11.16 3.09
N ASN A 292 2.91 12.00 3.92
CA ASN A 292 2.21 13.00 4.73
C ASN A 292 1.49 14.08 3.92
N VAL A 293 1.70 14.12 2.62
CA VAL A 293 0.93 15.00 1.70
C VAL A 293 -0.58 14.84 1.87
N TYR A 294 -1.06 13.64 2.19
CA TYR A 294 -2.48 13.38 2.43
C TYR A 294 -3.07 14.11 3.65
N GLN A 295 -2.22 14.61 4.57
CA GLN A 295 -2.62 15.42 5.71
C GLN A 295 -2.92 16.87 5.33
N PHE A 296 -2.32 17.36 4.24
CA PHE A 296 -2.43 18.75 3.78
C PHE A 296 -3.53 18.97 2.74
N ASP A 297 -4.25 17.91 2.39
CA ASP A 297 -5.35 17.89 1.42
C ASP A 297 -6.36 19.04 1.63
N ASN A 298 -6.77 19.30 2.87
CA ASN A 298 -7.73 20.36 3.20
C ASN A 298 -7.16 21.77 3.13
N ILE A 299 -5.83 21.94 3.12
CA ILE A 299 -5.20 23.25 3.07
C ILE A 299 -5.15 23.74 1.62
N ILE A 300 -5.17 22.79 0.69
CA ILE A 300 -5.03 23.05 -0.75
C ILE A 300 -6.41 23.10 -1.44
N SER A 301 -7.42 22.43 -0.87
CA SER A 301 -8.78 22.32 -1.43
C SER A 301 -9.70 23.49 -1.12
N ASN A 302 -9.31 24.38 -0.21
CA ASN A 302 -9.96 25.63 0.13
C ASN A 302 -9.15 26.83 -0.39
#